data_c9e89d464e3301e6c1c823f1b8cee801
#
_entry.id   c9e89d464e3301e6c1c823f1b8cee801
#
_cell.length_a   1.000
_cell.length_b   1.000
_cell.length_c   1.000
_cell.angle_alpha   90.00
_cell.angle_beta   90.00
_cell.angle_gamma   90.00
#
_symmetry.space_group_name_H-M   'P 1'
#
loop_
_entity.id
_entity.type
_entity.pdbx_description
1 polymer ?
#
loop_
_entity_poly.entity_id
_entity_poly.type
_entity_poly.pdbx_seq_one_letter_code
_entity_poly.pdbx_strand_id
1 'polypeptide(L)'
;MPLLEIKNVDISYGKNVTVKNVSLDLNAGEICSIVGESGSGKTTVIRAVLGLIAGGGKVTAGDIIYEGRSLLKLTPAEWRDLRGHDISMIFQDSGAMMNQTRLIGDSYVEYILTHEDISKKDAWAKGVEVIERMRLPDGDRIMRSYPFQLSGGQRQRVGIAMGMTYQPKLLLADEPTSALDVTTQAQIVRQFMELRDEYGTSIIIVTHNLGVAAYMGDKIVVMKRGEVVDQGKREYILHQSENPYTKLLLDAVPTLGGKRYV
;
A
#
# COMPACT_ATOMS: atom_id res chain seq x y z
N MET A 1 -7.05 -9.49 18.71
CA MET A 1 -5.96 -10.16 17.96
C MET A 1 -5.67 -9.26 16.77
N PRO A 2 -4.41 -8.91 16.51
CA PRO A 2 -4.07 -8.09 15.35
C PRO A 2 -4.52 -8.74 14.03
N LEU A 3 -4.84 -7.93 13.02
CA LEU A 3 -5.15 -8.41 11.68
C LEU A 3 -3.88 -8.96 11.00
N LEU A 4 -2.77 -8.24 11.14
CA LEU A 4 -1.45 -8.63 10.61
C LEU A 4 -0.40 -8.53 11.72
N GLU A 5 0.49 -9.53 11.79
CA GLU A 5 1.68 -9.52 12.65
C GLU A 5 2.90 -9.92 11.82
N ILE A 6 3.92 -9.11 11.82
CA ILE A 6 5.25 -9.42 11.30
C ILE A 6 6.14 -9.64 12.52
N LYS A 7 6.72 -10.85 12.69
CA LYS A 7 7.46 -11.26 13.87
C LYS A 7 8.90 -11.60 13.55
N ASN A 8 9.83 -10.74 13.96
CA ASN A 8 11.28 -10.93 13.84
C ASN A 8 11.72 -11.37 12.43
N VAL A 9 11.17 -10.73 11.41
CA VAL A 9 11.37 -11.12 10.01
C VAL A 9 12.71 -10.63 9.49
N ASP A 10 13.50 -11.59 8.96
CA ASP A 10 14.65 -11.33 8.09
C ASP A 10 14.30 -11.60 6.64
N ILE A 11 14.76 -10.74 5.73
CA ILE A 11 14.63 -10.95 4.29
C ILE A 11 16.01 -10.83 3.64
N SER A 12 16.38 -11.87 2.88
CA SER A 12 17.68 -11.96 2.24
C SER A 12 17.59 -12.10 0.73
N TYR A 13 18.55 -11.53 0.03
CA TYR A 13 18.82 -11.70 -1.39
C TYR A 13 20.17 -12.43 -1.54
N GLY A 14 20.12 -13.71 -1.85
CA GLY A 14 21.30 -14.57 -1.81
C GLY A 14 21.89 -14.60 -0.39
N LYS A 15 23.12 -14.11 -0.21
CA LYS A 15 23.81 -14.05 1.09
C LYS A 15 23.59 -12.72 1.83
N ASN A 16 22.97 -11.73 1.20
CA ASN A 16 22.82 -10.39 1.78
C ASN A 16 21.47 -10.27 2.52
N VAL A 17 21.50 -10.04 3.82
CA VAL A 17 20.31 -9.72 4.63
C VAL A 17 19.99 -8.24 4.41
N THR A 18 18.85 -7.98 3.74
CA THR A 18 18.40 -6.62 3.40
C THR A 18 17.42 -6.06 4.43
N VAL A 19 16.59 -6.93 5.02
CA VAL A 19 15.67 -6.58 6.11
C VAL A 19 16.06 -7.48 7.30
N LYS A 20 16.16 -6.86 8.48
CA LYS A 20 16.70 -7.53 9.67
C LYS A 20 15.78 -7.34 10.86
N ASN A 21 15.36 -8.45 11.45
CA ASN A 21 14.60 -8.52 12.70
C ASN A 21 13.42 -7.55 12.76
N VAL A 22 12.69 -7.39 11.64
CA VAL A 22 11.57 -6.47 11.58
C VAL A 22 10.36 -7.08 12.27
N SER A 23 9.79 -6.32 13.21
CA SER A 23 8.55 -6.66 13.90
C SER A 23 7.60 -5.47 13.89
N LEU A 24 6.36 -5.71 13.47
CA LEU A 24 5.25 -4.76 13.55
C LEU A 24 3.92 -5.51 13.61
N ASP A 25 2.91 -4.87 14.12
CA ASP A 25 1.54 -5.35 14.17
C ASP A 25 0.58 -4.29 13.61
N LEU A 26 -0.56 -4.73 13.10
CA LEU A 26 -1.65 -3.90 12.59
C LEU A 26 -2.97 -4.46 13.06
N ASN A 27 -3.80 -3.62 13.67
CA ASN A 27 -5.16 -3.99 14.04
C ASN A 27 -6.14 -3.75 12.89
N ALA A 28 -7.33 -4.36 12.96
CA ALA A 28 -8.38 -4.11 11.99
C ALA A 28 -8.82 -2.63 12.00
N GLY A 29 -8.94 -2.02 10.82
CA GLY A 29 -9.30 -0.61 10.64
C GLY A 29 -8.19 0.39 10.99
N GLU A 30 -6.98 -0.08 11.33
CA GLU A 30 -5.83 0.77 11.66
C GLU A 30 -5.03 1.14 10.40
N ILE A 31 -4.44 2.33 10.38
CA ILE A 31 -3.46 2.75 9.38
C ILE A 31 -2.07 2.74 10.00
N CYS A 32 -1.18 1.91 9.48
CA CYS A 32 0.25 1.90 9.83
C CYS A 32 1.07 2.56 8.71
N SER A 33 1.78 3.63 9.04
CA SER A 33 2.68 4.30 8.10
C SER A 33 4.11 3.82 8.32
N ILE A 34 4.75 3.27 7.28
CA ILE A 34 6.17 2.88 7.30
C ILE A 34 6.97 3.98 6.59
N VAL A 35 7.87 4.63 7.31
CA VAL A 35 8.68 5.75 6.80
C VAL A 35 10.17 5.46 6.86
N GLY A 36 10.96 6.16 6.04
CA GLY A 36 12.42 6.05 6.00
C GLY A 36 12.98 6.39 4.63
N GLU A 37 14.30 6.46 4.51
CA GLU A 37 15.02 6.73 3.25
C GLU A 37 14.72 5.69 2.16
N SER A 38 14.95 6.07 0.89
CA SER A 38 14.95 5.11 -0.22
C SER A 38 15.97 4.00 0.05
N GLY A 39 15.58 2.75 -0.24
CA GLY A 39 16.43 1.59 0.03
C GLY A 39 16.47 1.11 1.49
N SER A 40 15.69 1.69 2.41
CA SER A 40 15.62 1.22 3.80
C SER A 40 14.86 -0.09 4.01
N GLY A 41 14.32 -0.72 2.96
CA GLY A 41 13.64 -2.02 3.03
C GLY A 41 12.12 -1.98 3.14
N LYS A 42 11.48 -0.80 3.18
CA LYS A 42 10.02 -0.62 3.34
C LYS A 42 9.20 -1.42 2.32
N THR A 43 9.46 -1.18 1.04
CA THR A 43 8.81 -1.90 -0.07
C THR A 43 9.02 -3.42 0.03
N THR A 44 10.21 -3.85 0.44
CA THR A 44 10.53 -5.27 0.62
C THR A 44 9.67 -5.90 1.70
N VAL A 45 9.46 -5.20 2.83
CA VAL A 45 8.60 -5.66 3.93
C VAL A 45 7.15 -5.84 3.46
N ILE A 46 6.55 -4.84 2.82
CA ILE A 46 5.15 -4.96 2.38
C ILE A 46 4.97 -5.99 1.25
N ARG A 47 5.96 -6.15 0.37
CA ARG A 47 5.94 -7.21 -0.66
C ARG A 47 6.07 -8.60 -0.04
N ALA A 48 6.78 -8.74 1.09
CA ALA A 48 6.84 -10.01 1.81
C ALA A 48 5.47 -10.44 2.34
N VAL A 49 4.63 -9.49 2.78
CA VAL A 49 3.24 -9.76 3.21
C VAL A 49 2.42 -10.39 2.09
N LEU A 50 2.68 -10.05 0.83
CA LEU A 50 2.02 -10.66 -0.33
C LEU A 50 2.76 -11.87 -0.91
N GLY A 51 3.91 -12.25 -0.35
CA GLY A 51 4.76 -13.28 -0.94
C GLY A 51 5.30 -12.90 -2.33
N LEU A 52 5.46 -11.58 -2.61
CA LEU A 52 5.88 -11.05 -3.91
C LEU A 52 7.25 -10.38 -3.83
N ILE A 53 8.19 -10.95 -3.07
CA ILE A 53 9.56 -10.45 -3.00
C ILE A 53 10.24 -10.69 -4.36
N ALA A 54 10.59 -9.61 -5.07
CA ALA A 54 11.22 -9.68 -6.39
C ALA A 54 12.71 -10.12 -6.29
N GLY A 55 13.32 -10.46 -7.43
CA GLY A 55 14.78 -10.66 -7.52
C GLY A 55 15.33 -11.86 -6.73
N GLY A 56 14.51 -12.85 -6.44
CA GLY A 56 14.95 -14.05 -5.70
C GLY A 56 15.11 -13.85 -4.19
N GLY A 57 14.58 -12.73 -3.66
CA GLY A 57 14.53 -12.49 -2.22
C GLY A 57 13.62 -13.49 -1.50
N LYS A 58 13.95 -13.81 -0.25
CA LYS A 58 13.19 -14.75 0.59
C LYS A 58 13.15 -14.28 2.03
N VAL A 59 12.05 -14.57 2.73
CA VAL A 59 12.01 -14.53 4.19
C VAL A 59 12.89 -15.67 4.71
N THR A 60 13.91 -15.34 5.48
CA THR A 60 14.91 -16.30 5.97
C THR A 60 14.80 -16.56 7.48
N ALA A 61 14.11 -15.69 8.22
CA ALA A 61 13.77 -15.88 9.62
C ALA A 61 12.46 -15.18 9.96
N GLY A 62 11.86 -15.54 11.10
CA GLY A 62 10.60 -14.97 11.57
C GLY A 62 9.37 -15.53 10.89
N ASP A 63 8.23 -14.86 11.09
CA ASP A 63 6.95 -15.23 10.48
C ASP A 63 6.10 -13.98 10.15
N ILE A 64 5.21 -14.14 9.18
CA ILE A 64 4.21 -13.14 8.81
C ILE A 64 2.84 -13.81 8.99
N ILE A 65 2.06 -13.29 9.93
CA ILE A 65 0.80 -13.88 10.36
C ILE A 65 -0.34 -12.95 10.01
N TYR A 66 -1.30 -13.44 9.25
CA TYR A 66 -2.53 -12.73 8.88
C TYR A 66 -3.74 -13.49 9.44
N GLU A 67 -4.59 -12.81 10.21
CA GLU A 67 -5.75 -13.41 10.90
C GLU A 67 -5.38 -14.71 11.65
N GLY A 68 -4.20 -14.73 12.31
CA GLY A 68 -3.71 -15.88 13.07
C GLY A 68 -3.07 -16.99 12.25
N ARG A 69 -2.97 -16.83 10.93
CA ARG A 69 -2.42 -17.82 10.00
C ARG A 69 -1.11 -17.34 9.39
N SER A 70 -0.07 -18.20 9.41
CA SER A 70 1.20 -17.90 8.75
C SER A 70 1.06 -17.83 7.23
N LEU A 71 1.40 -16.68 6.65
CA LEU A 71 1.42 -16.47 5.20
C LEU A 71 2.56 -17.23 4.52
N LEU A 72 3.65 -17.53 5.25
CA LEU A 72 4.81 -18.23 4.69
C LEU A 72 4.53 -19.71 4.38
N LYS A 73 3.42 -20.24 4.88
CA LYS A 73 3.01 -21.64 4.72
C LYS A 73 1.88 -21.84 3.70
N LEU A 74 1.43 -20.76 3.05
CA LEU A 74 0.32 -20.82 2.10
C LEU A 74 0.72 -21.53 0.80
N THR A 75 -0.19 -22.38 0.32
CA THR A 75 -0.11 -22.99 -1.01
C THR A 75 -0.40 -21.97 -2.11
N PRO A 76 -0.02 -22.25 -3.38
CA PRO A 76 -0.37 -21.36 -4.50
C PRO A 76 -1.87 -21.11 -4.67
N ALA A 77 -2.74 -22.09 -4.34
CA ALA A 77 -4.19 -21.93 -4.39
C ALA A 77 -4.66 -20.93 -3.32
N GLU A 78 -4.23 -21.09 -2.07
CA GLU A 78 -4.55 -20.19 -0.97
C GLU A 78 -4.05 -18.76 -1.20
N TRP A 79 -2.87 -18.60 -1.83
CA TRP A 79 -2.38 -17.30 -2.25
C TRP A 79 -3.27 -16.64 -3.31
N ARG A 80 -3.85 -17.42 -4.23
CA ARG A 80 -4.77 -16.91 -5.26
C ARG A 80 -6.06 -16.38 -4.62
N ASP A 81 -6.58 -17.11 -3.65
CA ASP A 81 -7.80 -16.73 -2.95
C ASP A 81 -7.59 -15.49 -2.07
N LEU A 82 -6.40 -15.35 -1.47
CA LEU A 82 -6.09 -14.24 -0.56
C LEU A 82 -5.81 -12.92 -1.30
N ARG A 83 -5.00 -13.01 -2.40
CA ARG A 83 -4.60 -11.81 -3.15
C ARG A 83 -5.76 -11.25 -3.95
N GLY A 84 -5.97 -9.94 -3.83
CA GLY A 84 -7.05 -9.21 -4.48
C GLY A 84 -8.36 -9.21 -3.68
N HIS A 85 -8.66 -10.27 -2.93
CA HIS A 85 -9.83 -10.33 -2.05
C HIS A 85 -9.54 -9.78 -0.66
N ASP A 86 -8.72 -10.48 0.12
CA ASP A 86 -8.44 -10.07 1.51
C ASP A 86 -7.28 -9.09 1.61
N ILE A 87 -6.25 -9.28 0.79
CA ILE A 87 -5.06 -8.42 0.76
C ILE A 87 -4.84 -7.91 -0.67
N SER A 88 -4.82 -6.59 -0.83
CA SER A 88 -4.49 -5.93 -2.09
C SER A 88 -3.28 -5.01 -1.96
N MET A 89 -2.65 -4.67 -3.09
CA MET A 89 -1.51 -3.76 -3.13
C MET A 89 -1.66 -2.71 -4.22
N ILE A 90 -1.38 -1.47 -3.85
CA ILE A 90 -1.22 -0.35 -4.78
C ILE A 90 0.27 -0.07 -4.91
N PHE A 91 0.77 -0.10 -6.13
CA PHE A 91 2.18 0.11 -6.45
C PHE A 91 2.52 1.59 -6.60
N GLN A 92 3.80 1.93 -6.44
CA GLN A 92 4.33 3.29 -6.48
C GLN A 92 3.95 4.05 -7.75
N ASP A 93 3.96 3.41 -8.90
CA ASP A 93 3.49 3.95 -10.17
C ASP A 93 2.51 2.96 -10.79
N SER A 94 1.24 3.07 -10.40
CA SER A 94 0.18 2.22 -10.95
C SER A 94 0.09 2.37 -12.48
N GLY A 95 0.42 3.55 -13.01
CA GLY A 95 0.44 3.80 -14.45
C GLY A 95 1.52 3.02 -15.19
N ALA A 96 2.72 2.91 -14.62
CA ALA A 96 3.81 2.12 -15.20
C ALA A 96 3.55 0.62 -15.14
N MET A 97 2.76 0.18 -14.16
CA MET A 97 2.38 -1.24 -14.02
C MET A 97 1.30 -1.68 -15.01
N MET A 98 0.54 -0.73 -15.58
CA MET A 98 -0.49 -1.02 -16.57
C MET A 98 0.15 -1.31 -17.94
N ASN A 99 -0.40 -2.28 -18.65
CA ASN A 99 0.02 -2.55 -20.04
C ASN A 99 -0.43 -1.38 -20.95
N GLN A 100 0.54 -0.61 -21.44
CA GLN A 100 0.28 0.59 -22.24
C GLN A 100 -0.38 0.31 -23.59
N THR A 101 -0.34 -0.94 -24.08
CA THR A 101 -0.90 -1.37 -25.37
C THR A 101 -2.29 -2.02 -25.26
N ARG A 102 -2.84 -2.11 -24.04
CA ARG A 102 -4.19 -2.65 -23.77
C ARG A 102 -5.09 -1.56 -23.22
N LEU A 103 -6.38 -1.66 -23.52
CA LEU A 103 -7.39 -0.85 -22.85
C LEU A 103 -7.41 -1.17 -21.35
N ILE A 104 -7.70 -0.15 -20.54
CA ILE A 104 -7.88 -0.33 -19.09
C ILE A 104 -8.96 -1.37 -18.81
N GLY A 105 -10.09 -1.29 -19.53
CA GLY A 105 -11.20 -2.21 -19.39
C GLY A 105 -10.85 -3.66 -19.66
N ASP A 106 -10.01 -3.93 -20.68
CA ASP A 106 -9.58 -5.30 -20.97
C ASP A 106 -8.79 -5.91 -19.81
N SER A 107 -7.89 -5.11 -19.22
CA SER A 107 -7.08 -5.55 -18.06
C SER A 107 -7.93 -5.67 -16.80
N TYR A 108 -8.89 -4.77 -16.61
CA TYR A 108 -9.78 -4.80 -15.46
C TYR A 108 -10.77 -5.96 -15.51
N VAL A 109 -11.37 -6.22 -16.67
CA VAL A 109 -12.24 -7.38 -16.89
C VAL A 109 -11.49 -8.68 -16.65
N GLU A 110 -10.25 -8.80 -17.18
CA GLU A 110 -9.41 -9.97 -16.94
C GLU A 110 -9.16 -10.18 -15.44
N TYR A 111 -8.83 -9.11 -14.72
CA TYR A 111 -8.65 -9.15 -13.26
C TYR A 111 -9.92 -9.64 -12.54
N ILE A 112 -11.09 -9.09 -12.87
CA ILE A 112 -12.35 -9.50 -12.25
C ILE A 112 -12.66 -10.97 -12.55
N LEU A 113 -12.51 -11.40 -13.78
CA LEU A 113 -12.76 -12.79 -14.20
C LEU A 113 -11.76 -13.81 -13.62
N THR A 114 -10.63 -13.34 -13.10
CA THR A 114 -9.69 -14.21 -12.36
C THR A 114 -10.26 -14.57 -10.98
N HIS A 115 -11.15 -13.74 -10.44
CA HIS A 115 -11.69 -13.88 -9.09
C HIS A 115 -13.19 -14.29 -9.08
N GLU A 116 -13.93 -14.02 -10.15
CA GLU A 116 -15.36 -14.28 -10.22
C GLU A 116 -15.75 -14.99 -11.52
N ASP A 117 -16.68 -15.94 -11.41
CA ASP A 117 -17.29 -16.60 -12.57
C ASP A 117 -18.55 -15.84 -13.01
N ILE A 118 -18.32 -14.73 -13.71
CA ILE A 118 -19.39 -13.85 -14.24
C ILE A 118 -19.14 -13.57 -15.72
N SER A 119 -20.15 -13.00 -16.41
CA SER A 119 -19.98 -12.60 -17.80
C SER A 119 -18.99 -11.42 -17.97
N LYS A 120 -18.33 -11.32 -19.14
CA LYS A 120 -17.50 -10.15 -19.46
C LYS A 120 -18.28 -8.84 -19.38
N LYS A 121 -19.57 -8.86 -19.71
CA LYS A 121 -20.46 -7.69 -19.63
C LYS A 121 -20.64 -7.25 -18.18
N ASP A 122 -20.88 -8.20 -17.29
CA ASP A 122 -21.07 -7.89 -15.86
C ASP A 122 -19.76 -7.46 -15.22
N ALA A 123 -18.62 -8.09 -15.58
CA ALA A 123 -17.30 -7.65 -15.16
C ALA A 123 -16.97 -6.24 -15.63
N TRP A 124 -17.35 -5.87 -16.87
CA TRP A 124 -17.20 -4.50 -17.37
C TRP A 124 -18.03 -3.52 -16.55
N ALA A 125 -19.32 -3.82 -16.32
CA ALA A 125 -20.23 -2.97 -15.53
C ALA A 125 -19.71 -2.78 -14.10
N LYS A 126 -19.22 -3.84 -13.46
CA LYS A 126 -18.57 -3.78 -12.13
C LYS A 126 -17.34 -2.88 -12.14
N GLY A 127 -16.47 -3.00 -13.15
CA GLY A 127 -15.29 -2.15 -13.29
C GLY A 127 -15.65 -0.66 -13.43
N VAL A 128 -16.67 -0.34 -14.25
CA VAL A 128 -17.20 1.03 -14.40
C VAL A 128 -17.67 1.56 -13.06
N GLU A 129 -18.50 0.82 -12.33
CA GLU A 129 -19.04 1.21 -11.03
C GLU A 129 -17.91 1.51 -10.01
N VAL A 130 -16.90 0.64 -9.90
CA VAL A 130 -15.80 0.84 -8.96
C VAL A 130 -14.95 2.05 -9.35
N ILE A 131 -14.69 2.28 -10.64
CA ILE A 131 -13.97 3.46 -11.14
C ILE A 131 -14.71 4.74 -10.75
N GLU A 132 -16.03 4.78 -10.91
CA GLU A 132 -16.85 5.95 -10.57
C GLU A 132 -16.88 6.23 -9.07
N ARG A 133 -16.94 5.17 -8.23
CA ARG A 133 -16.77 5.28 -6.77
C ARG A 133 -15.43 5.92 -6.38
N MET A 134 -14.37 5.70 -7.19
CA MET A 134 -13.05 6.33 -6.97
C MET A 134 -13.00 7.79 -7.48
N ARG A 135 -14.15 8.43 -7.68
CA ARG A 135 -14.28 9.82 -8.14
C ARG A 135 -13.65 10.07 -9.50
N LEU A 136 -13.66 9.06 -10.36
CA LEU A 136 -13.36 9.19 -11.77
C LEU A 136 -14.68 9.18 -12.55
N PRO A 137 -15.21 10.34 -12.93
CA PRO A 137 -16.46 10.41 -13.69
C PRO A 137 -16.30 9.76 -15.05
N ASP A 138 -17.41 9.27 -15.61
CA ASP A 138 -17.46 8.61 -16.91
C ASP A 138 -16.57 7.35 -16.94
N GLY A 139 -16.89 6.41 -16.06
CA GLY A 139 -16.15 5.15 -15.88
C GLY A 139 -16.05 4.35 -17.19
N ASP A 140 -17.09 4.35 -18.03
CA ASP A 140 -17.06 3.65 -19.32
C ASP A 140 -16.01 4.24 -20.28
N ARG A 141 -15.87 5.57 -20.32
CA ARG A 141 -14.81 6.24 -21.08
C ARG A 141 -13.42 5.84 -20.56
N ILE A 142 -13.23 5.81 -19.24
CA ILE A 142 -11.97 5.37 -18.63
C ILE A 142 -11.66 3.92 -19.01
N MET A 143 -12.64 3.03 -18.93
CA MET A 143 -12.49 1.62 -19.34
C MET A 143 -12.08 1.48 -20.82
N ARG A 144 -12.58 2.36 -21.71
CA ARG A 144 -12.23 2.40 -23.15
C ARG A 144 -10.95 3.15 -23.44
N SER A 145 -10.27 3.70 -22.46
CA SER A 145 -9.01 4.42 -22.64
C SER A 145 -7.80 3.50 -22.51
N TYR A 146 -6.71 3.87 -23.19
CA TYR A 146 -5.38 3.35 -22.91
C TYR A 146 -4.76 4.09 -21.74
N PRO A 147 -3.87 3.46 -20.94
CA PRO A 147 -3.24 4.13 -19.80
C PRO A 147 -2.54 5.45 -20.14
N PHE A 148 -1.88 5.55 -21.30
CA PHE A 148 -1.19 6.78 -21.74
C PHE A 148 -2.14 7.95 -22.06
N GLN A 149 -3.44 7.70 -22.25
CA GLN A 149 -4.45 8.73 -22.49
C GLN A 149 -4.96 9.38 -21.19
N LEU A 150 -4.59 8.84 -20.05
CA LEU A 150 -4.99 9.34 -18.73
C LEU A 150 -3.88 10.17 -18.08
N SER A 151 -4.26 11.16 -17.26
CA SER A 151 -3.31 11.86 -16.40
C SER A 151 -2.71 10.91 -15.33
N GLY A 152 -1.59 11.29 -14.73
CA GLY A 152 -0.96 10.52 -13.65
C GLY A 152 -1.92 10.23 -12.49
N GLY A 153 -2.67 11.24 -12.05
CA GLY A 153 -3.67 11.09 -10.99
C GLY A 153 -4.85 10.19 -11.39
N GLN A 154 -5.28 10.21 -12.66
CA GLN A 154 -6.31 9.30 -13.14
C GLN A 154 -5.81 7.86 -13.17
N ARG A 155 -4.59 7.60 -13.67
CA ARG A 155 -3.99 6.26 -13.63
C ARG A 155 -3.86 5.73 -12.22
N GLN A 156 -3.42 6.58 -11.28
CA GLN A 156 -3.30 6.19 -9.87
C GLN A 156 -4.67 5.81 -9.29
N ARG A 157 -5.72 6.59 -9.54
CA ARG A 157 -7.08 6.26 -9.09
C ARG A 157 -7.64 5.00 -9.73
N VAL A 158 -7.31 4.70 -10.99
CA VAL A 158 -7.64 3.41 -11.61
C VAL A 158 -6.93 2.27 -10.86
N GLY A 159 -5.65 2.43 -10.50
CA GLY A 159 -4.92 1.45 -9.70
C GLY A 159 -5.56 1.24 -8.32
N ILE A 160 -6.00 2.32 -7.67
CA ILE A 160 -6.75 2.25 -6.39
C ILE A 160 -8.08 1.53 -6.61
N ALA A 161 -8.84 1.86 -7.67
CA ALA A 161 -10.10 1.20 -8.01
C ALA A 161 -9.90 -0.32 -8.15
N MET A 162 -8.89 -0.75 -8.90
CA MET A 162 -8.57 -2.17 -9.05
C MET A 162 -8.24 -2.82 -7.70
N GLY A 163 -7.39 -2.18 -6.87
CA GLY A 163 -7.05 -2.68 -5.55
C GLY A 163 -8.23 -2.77 -4.58
N MET A 164 -9.24 -1.92 -4.76
CA MET A 164 -10.42 -1.84 -3.90
C MET A 164 -11.65 -2.59 -4.45
N THR A 165 -11.54 -3.26 -5.59
CA THR A 165 -12.66 -3.96 -6.26
C THR A 165 -13.41 -4.91 -5.32
N TYR A 166 -12.68 -5.59 -4.45
CA TYR A 166 -13.21 -6.57 -3.51
C TYR A 166 -13.20 -6.09 -2.05
N GLN A 167 -13.00 -4.79 -1.82
CA GLN A 167 -13.01 -4.16 -0.48
C GLN A 167 -12.10 -4.95 0.49
N PRO A 168 -10.79 -5.04 0.21
CA PRO A 168 -9.88 -5.89 0.98
C PRO A 168 -9.83 -5.45 2.45
N LYS A 169 -9.65 -6.42 3.35
CA LYS A 169 -9.41 -6.13 4.78
C LYS A 169 -8.08 -5.44 5.01
N LEU A 170 -7.07 -5.73 4.15
CA LEU A 170 -5.74 -5.14 4.21
C LEU A 170 -5.33 -4.57 2.85
N LEU A 171 -5.05 -3.28 2.81
CA LEU A 171 -4.51 -2.59 1.66
C LEU A 171 -3.05 -2.19 1.92
N LEU A 172 -2.16 -2.64 1.07
CA LEU A 172 -0.74 -2.27 1.08
C LEU A 172 -0.53 -1.18 0.02
N ALA A 173 0.01 -0.04 0.39
CA ALA A 173 0.24 1.07 -0.52
C ALA A 173 1.73 1.46 -0.52
N ASP A 174 2.40 1.19 -1.64
CA ASP A 174 3.83 1.48 -1.83
C ASP A 174 4.01 2.84 -2.48
N GLU A 175 4.35 3.85 -1.71
CA GLU A 175 4.55 5.24 -2.14
C GLU A 175 3.45 5.76 -3.09
N PRO A 176 2.16 5.63 -2.75
CA PRO A 176 1.06 5.83 -3.68
C PRO A 176 0.89 7.27 -4.18
N THR A 177 1.68 8.20 -3.67
CA THR A 177 1.59 9.64 -3.99
C THR A 177 2.89 10.23 -4.54
N SER A 178 3.98 9.46 -4.66
CA SER A 178 5.34 9.98 -4.95
C SER A 178 5.48 10.63 -6.35
N ALA A 179 4.67 10.22 -7.32
CA ALA A 179 4.72 10.72 -8.70
C ALA A 179 3.65 11.79 -9.02
N LEU A 180 3.00 12.36 -7.99
CA LEU A 180 1.85 13.24 -8.15
C LEU A 180 2.17 14.66 -7.63
N ASP A 181 1.50 15.67 -8.21
CA ASP A 181 1.51 17.02 -7.68
C ASP A 181 0.83 17.11 -6.30
N VAL A 182 1.15 18.15 -5.54
CA VAL A 182 0.70 18.32 -4.15
C VAL A 182 -0.83 18.26 -3.99
N THR A 183 -1.56 18.84 -4.94
CA THR A 183 -3.04 18.85 -4.91
C THR A 183 -3.59 17.43 -5.09
N THR A 184 -3.07 16.71 -6.07
CA THR A 184 -3.46 15.33 -6.34
C THR A 184 -3.03 14.41 -5.20
N GLN A 185 -1.84 14.61 -4.60
CA GLN A 185 -1.42 13.88 -3.40
C GLN A 185 -2.44 14.03 -2.26
N ALA A 186 -2.84 15.26 -1.94
CA ALA A 186 -3.82 15.52 -0.88
C ALA A 186 -5.17 14.83 -1.14
N GLN A 187 -5.59 14.79 -2.41
CA GLN A 187 -6.83 14.09 -2.80
C GLN A 187 -6.72 12.58 -2.61
N ILE A 188 -5.61 11.96 -3.00
CA ILE A 188 -5.37 10.52 -2.84
C ILE A 188 -5.28 10.14 -1.35
N VAL A 189 -4.56 10.94 -0.55
CA VAL A 189 -4.46 10.75 0.90
C VAL A 189 -5.85 10.77 1.56
N ARG A 190 -6.67 11.75 1.22
CA ARG A 190 -8.04 11.84 1.72
C ARG A 190 -8.88 10.64 1.29
N GLN A 191 -8.72 10.19 0.04
CA GLN A 191 -9.41 9.03 -0.48
C GLN A 191 -9.06 7.75 0.30
N PHE A 192 -7.80 7.53 0.67
CA PHE A 192 -7.42 6.40 1.52
C PHE A 192 -8.10 6.44 2.90
N MET A 193 -8.20 7.62 3.51
CA MET A 193 -8.89 7.76 4.79
C MET A 193 -10.39 7.48 4.66
N GLU A 194 -11.03 7.97 3.60
CA GLU A 194 -12.43 7.67 3.28
C GLU A 194 -12.65 6.16 3.08
N LEU A 195 -11.76 5.48 2.35
CA LEU A 195 -11.82 4.02 2.15
C LEU A 195 -11.71 3.25 3.47
N ARG A 196 -10.81 3.67 4.37
CA ARG A 196 -10.75 3.10 5.72
C ARG A 196 -12.06 3.29 6.48
N ASP A 197 -12.58 4.51 6.48
CA ASP A 197 -13.78 4.86 7.27
C ASP A 197 -15.05 4.20 6.71
N GLU A 198 -15.15 4.05 5.39
CA GLU A 198 -16.32 3.48 4.72
C GLU A 198 -16.33 1.94 4.75
N TYR A 199 -15.17 1.31 4.49
CA TYR A 199 -15.08 -0.15 4.34
C TYR A 199 -14.41 -0.86 5.52
N GLY A 200 -13.86 -0.12 6.48
CA GLY A 200 -13.09 -0.71 7.58
C GLY A 200 -11.75 -1.30 7.14
N THR A 201 -11.28 -0.96 5.93
CA THR A 201 -10.02 -1.45 5.37
C THR A 201 -8.83 -0.98 6.22
N SER A 202 -8.03 -1.92 6.68
CA SER A 202 -6.75 -1.61 7.33
C SER A 202 -5.70 -1.28 6.28
N ILE A 203 -4.81 -0.32 6.55
CA ILE A 203 -3.88 0.16 5.54
C ILE A 203 -2.46 0.13 6.07
N ILE A 204 -1.52 -0.44 5.30
CA ILE A 204 -0.09 -0.16 5.47
C ILE A 204 0.34 0.74 4.32
N ILE A 205 0.76 1.96 4.64
CA ILE A 205 1.30 2.89 3.66
C ILE A 205 2.80 3.06 3.84
N VAL A 206 3.54 2.83 2.76
CA VAL A 206 4.97 3.16 2.68
C VAL A 206 5.11 4.54 2.06
N THR A 207 5.85 5.42 2.71
CA THR A 207 6.15 6.76 2.18
C THR A 207 7.49 7.26 2.70
N HIS A 208 8.14 8.13 1.94
CA HIS A 208 9.27 8.92 2.43
C HIS A 208 8.83 10.29 2.97
N ASN A 209 7.55 10.65 2.83
CA ASN A 209 6.98 11.90 3.30
C ASN A 209 6.36 11.71 4.69
N LEU A 210 7.07 12.18 5.73
CA LEU A 210 6.61 12.07 7.10
C LEU A 210 5.33 12.89 7.36
N GLY A 211 5.07 13.96 6.61
CA GLY A 211 3.82 14.71 6.69
C GLY A 211 2.61 13.86 6.28
N VAL A 212 2.74 13.08 5.20
CA VAL A 212 1.70 12.12 4.79
C VAL A 212 1.51 11.04 5.86
N ALA A 213 2.61 10.48 6.36
CA ALA A 213 2.57 9.47 7.42
C ALA A 213 1.91 9.98 8.70
N ALA A 214 2.22 11.20 9.09
CA ALA A 214 1.66 11.86 10.27
C ALA A 214 0.16 12.20 10.11
N TYR A 215 -0.25 12.54 8.91
CA TYR A 215 -1.65 12.87 8.63
C TYR A 215 -2.55 11.63 8.64
N MET A 216 -2.07 10.53 8.07
CA MET A 216 -2.88 9.30 7.87
C MET A 216 -2.73 8.29 9.00
N GLY A 217 -1.49 8.09 9.48
CA GLY A 217 -1.15 6.95 10.34
C GLY A 217 -1.68 7.07 11.75
N ASP A 218 -2.30 6.01 12.25
CA ASP A 218 -2.56 5.81 13.67
C ASP A 218 -1.28 5.36 14.38
N LYS A 219 -0.45 4.59 13.65
CA LYS A 219 0.86 4.09 14.05
C LYS A 219 1.91 4.43 12.99
N ILE A 220 3.10 4.78 13.43
CA ILE A 220 4.24 5.06 12.55
C ILE A 220 5.39 4.12 12.89
N VAL A 221 5.98 3.52 11.86
CA VAL A 221 7.18 2.68 11.93
C VAL A 221 8.29 3.35 11.13
N VAL A 222 9.42 3.61 11.75
CA VAL A 222 10.57 4.27 11.13
C VAL A 222 11.62 3.22 10.80
N MET A 223 11.94 3.08 9.51
CA MET A 223 12.92 2.12 9.03
C MET A 223 14.19 2.80 8.55
N LYS A 224 15.35 2.23 8.89
CA LYS A 224 16.67 2.66 8.42
C LYS A 224 17.54 1.42 8.15
N ARG A 225 18.12 1.33 6.96
CA ARG A 225 19.08 0.26 6.57
C ARG A 225 18.60 -1.15 6.87
N GLY A 226 17.31 -1.42 6.61
CA GLY A 226 16.70 -2.74 6.80
C GLY A 226 16.18 -3.03 8.20
N GLU A 227 16.28 -2.12 9.13
CA GLU A 227 15.89 -2.29 10.52
C GLU A 227 14.80 -1.30 10.92
N VAL A 228 13.92 -1.68 11.85
CA VAL A 228 13.02 -0.74 12.55
C VAL A 228 13.83 -0.05 13.63
N VAL A 229 14.00 1.28 13.49
CA VAL A 229 14.79 2.07 14.46
C VAL A 229 13.91 2.81 15.45
N ASP A 230 12.61 2.97 15.12
CA ASP A 230 11.62 3.58 15.99
C ASP A 230 10.21 3.14 15.57
N GLN A 231 9.29 3.02 16.50
CA GLN A 231 7.88 2.74 16.21
C GLN A 231 6.97 3.09 17.38
N GLY A 232 5.74 3.49 17.06
CA GLY A 232 4.76 3.80 18.08
C GLY A 232 3.51 4.46 17.52
N LYS A 233 2.62 4.87 18.41
CA LYS A 233 1.48 5.70 18.04
C LYS A 233 1.98 7.01 17.41
N ARG A 234 1.21 7.57 16.50
CA ARG A 234 1.51 8.83 15.82
C ARG A 234 2.02 9.91 16.78
N GLU A 235 1.28 10.17 17.87
CA GLU A 235 1.61 11.21 18.84
C GLU A 235 2.98 11.00 19.51
N TYR A 236 3.34 9.74 19.80
CA TYR A 236 4.66 9.42 20.33
C TYR A 236 5.77 9.76 19.34
N ILE A 237 5.65 9.31 18.10
CA ILE A 237 6.67 9.53 17.05
C ILE A 237 6.85 11.02 16.76
N LEU A 238 5.75 11.79 16.70
CA LEU A 238 5.78 13.20 16.34
C LEU A 238 6.32 14.10 17.47
N HIS A 239 6.07 13.77 18.72
CA HIS A 239 6.29 14.70 19.82
C HIS A 239 7.21 14.17 20.94
N GLN A 240 7.41 12.87 21.04
CA GLN A 240 8.10 12.24 22.17
C GLN A 240 9.27 11.36 21.77
N SER A 241 9.45 11.08 20.47
CA SER A 241 10.56 10.25 20.02
C SER A 241 11.91 10.89 20.36
N GLU A 242 12.78 10.10 20.98
CA GLU A 242 14.16 10.50 21.26
C GLU A 242 15.15 9.96 20.21
N ASN A 243 14.67 9.14 19.27
CA ASN A 243 15.51 8.57 18.24
C ASN A 243 16.10 9.65 17.33
N PRO A 244 17.44 9.76 17.19
CA PRO A 244 18.07 10.83 16.41
C PRO A 244 17.66 10.81 14.93
N TYR A 245 17.41 9.64 14.37
CA TYR A 245 17.00 9.52 12.97
C TYR A 245 15.54 9.97 12.77
N THR A 246 14.65 9.61 13.69
CA THR A 246 13.26 10.10 13.68
C THR A 246 13.24 11.62 13.78
N LYS A 247 14.04 12.23 14.68
CA LYS A 247 14.17 13.68 14.80
C LYS A 247 14.66 14.32 13.50
N LEU A 248 15.67 13.73 12.84
CA LEU A 248 16.17 14.19 11.55
C LEU A 248 15.07 14.20 10.47
N LEU A 249 14.24 13.15 10.41
CA LEU A 249 13.12 13.06 9.46
C LEU A 249 12.05 14.12 9.79
N LEU A 250 11.76 14.33 11.06
CA LEU A 250 10.82 15.38 11.52
C LEU A 250 11.30 16.79 11.16
N ASP A 251 12.59 17.07 11.31
CA ASP A 251 13.18 18.36 10.99
C ASP A 251 13.18 18.67 9.48
N ALA A 252 13.14 17.62 8.65
CA ALA A 252 13.03 17.76 7.20
C ALA A 252 11.60 18.07 6.71
N VAL A 253 10.57 17.99 7.59
CA VAL A 253 9.19 18.34 7.21
C VAL A 253 9.07 19.87 7.07
N PRO A 254 8.59 20.37 5.91
CA PRO A 254 8.45 21.81 5.70
C PRO A 254 7.55 22.47 6.75
N THR A 255 7.94 23.67 7.19
CA THR A 255 7.13 24.49 8.10
C THR A 255 6.58 25.71 7.35
N LEU A 256 5.32 26.05 7.55
CA LEU A 256 4.73 27.31 7.09
C LEU A 256 4.40 28.17 8.33
N GLY A 257 4.96 29.41 8.35
CA GLY A 257 4.71 30.34 9.45
C GLY A 257 5.21 29.87 10.82
N GLY A 258 6.29 29.06 10.86
CA GLY A 258 6.90 28.57 12.10
C GLY A 258 6.16 27.39 12.77
N LYS A 259 5.08 26.89 12.18
CA LYS A 259 4.40 25.66 12.63
C LYS A 259 4.63 24.55 11.62
N ARG A 260 4.96 23.34 12.09
CA ARG A 260 5.06 22.15 11.23
C ARG A 260 3.67 21.77 10.71
N TYR A 261 3.59 21.26 9.48
CA TYR A 261 2.36 20.74 8.85
C TYR A 261 2.00 19.31 9.35
N VAL A 262 2.33 19.00 10.58
CA VAL A 262 2.07 17.70 11.23
C VAL A 262 1.50 17.91 12.61
#